data_1efdf7c5169d255bd5f6123496e98347
#
_entry.id   1efdf7c5169d255bd5f6123496e98347
#
_cell.length_a   1.000
_cell.length_b   1.000
_cell.length_c   1.000
_cell.angle_alpha   90.00
_cell.angle_beta   90.00
_cell.angle_gamma   90.00
#
_symmetry.space_group_name_H-M   'P 1'
#
loop_
_entity.id
_entity.type
_entity.pdbx_description
1 polymer ?
#
loop_
_entity_poly.entity_id
_entity_poly.type
_entity_poly.pdbx_seq_one_letter_code
_entity_poly.pdbx_strand_id
1 'polypeptide(L)'
;MSIRLGGVAALAVALAAPTVAAPDDGFAAFWPTFQAAIAKDDTKALAAMIALGPNLGEDGASFAKFHAGELGPKVRRCLAKAKPDRDVDGLGNVNYSAFCGGEIIYGFTKTGGVWKLTDLGAND
;
A
#
# COMPACT_ATOMS: atom_id res chain seq x y z
N MET A 1 1.13 24.46 -52.56
CA MET A 1 1.24 24.08 -52.08
C MET A 1 1.43 23.73 -51.14
N SER A 2 1.43 23.57 -50.70
CA SER A 2 1.59 23.21 -49.78
C SER A 2 1.93 22.67 -49.02
N ILE A 3 2.05 22.46 -48.62
CA ILE A 3 2.31 21.87 -47.90
C ILE A 3 2.65 21.65 -46.96
N ARG A 4 2.64 21.44 -46.40
CA ARG A 4 2.82 21.15 -45.55
C ARG A 4 3.27 20.76 -44.72
N LEU A 5 3.29 20.67 -44.33
CA LEU A 5 3.61 20.27 -43.58
C LEU A 5 3.78 19.94 -42.67
N GLY A 6 3.62 19.81 -42.38
CA GLY A 6 3.61 19.50 -41.42
C GLY A 6 3.99 18.92 -40.84
N GLY A 7 3.79 18.47 -40.39
CA GLY A 7 3.98 17.75 -39.68
C GLY A 7 4.83 17.70 -38.93
N VAL A 8 4.99 17.68 -38.63
CA VAL A 8 5.67 17.55 -38.04
C VAL A 8 5.82 17.51 -37.00
N ALA A 9 5.52 17.54 -36.60
CA ALA A 9 5.56 17.56 -35.60
C ALA A 9 5.72 16.77 -34.84
N ALA A 10 5.28 16.43 -34.60
CA ALA A 10 5.24 15.63 -33.92
C ALA A 10 6.16 15.15 -33.33
N LEU A 11 6.59 15.10 -33.44
CA LEU A 11 7.36 14.60 -32.99
C LEU A 11 7.80 14.82 -31.95
N ALA A 12 7.52 15.33 -31.62
CA ALA A 12 8.05 15.61 -30.66
C ALA A 12 7.98 14.92 -29.67
N VAL A 13 7.50 14.72 -29.49
CA VAL A 13 7.33 14.08 -28.68
C VAL A 13 7.94 13.27 -28.26
N ALA A 14 7.91 12.92 -28.51
CA ALA A 14 8.39 11.97 -28.17
C ALA A 14 9.40 12.01 -27.45
N LEU A 15 9.58 12.59 -27.34
CA LEU A 15 10.43 12.64 -26.76
C LEU A 15 10.54 12.74 -25.58
N ALA A 16 9.77 12.79 -25.26
CA ALA A 16 9.74 12.78 -23.93
C ALA A 16 10.59 11.77 -23.42
N ALA A 17 11.33 12.16 -22.61
CA ALA A 17 12.15 11.25 -21.98
C ALA A 17 11.35 10.31 -21.23
N PRO A 18 11.57 9.15 -21.38
CA PRO A 18 10.92 8.20 -20.58
C PRO A 18 11.39 8.35 -19.20
N THR A 19 10.51 8.55 -18.36
CA THR A 19 10.82 8.40 -17.01
C THR A 19 10.82 6.97 -16.72
N VAL A 20 11.76 6.59 -15.97
CA VAL A 20 11.79 5.24 -15.47
C VAL A 20 10.82 5.18 -14.35
N ALA A 21 9.66 4.67 -14.61
CA ALA A 21 8.70 4.44 -13.56
C ALA A 21 9.17 3.30 -12.70
N ALA A 22 8.85 3.34 -11.44
CA ALA A 22 9.10 2.20 -10.57
C ALA A 22 8.31 1.02 -11.12
N PRO A 23 8.84 -0.18 -10.99
CA PRO A 23 8.09 -1.35 -11.43
C PRO A 23 6.74 -1.40 -10.77
N ASP A 24 5.75 -1.80 -11.52
CA ASP A 24 4.41 -1.95 -10.98
C ASP A 24 4.36 -3.25 -10.17
N ASP A 25 4.33 -3.12 -8.87
CA ASP A 25 4.24 -4.25 -7.98
C ASP A 25 2.81 -4.51 -7.50
N GLY A 26 1.85 -3.76 -8.02
CA GLY A 26 0.45 -3.92 -7.66
C GLY A 26 0.02 -3.15 -6.43
N PHE A 27 0.95 -2.55 -5.71
CA PHE A 27 0.61 -1.85 -4.48
C PHE A 27 -0.21 -0.59 -4.75
N ALA A 28 0.05 0.08 -5.86
CA ALA A 28 -0.68 1.29 -6.21
C ALA A 28 -2.18 1.03 -6.40
N ALA A 29 -2.55 -0.17 -6.81
CA ALA A 29 -3.95 -0.54 -6.92
C ALA A 29 -4.51 -0.99 -5.58
N PHE A 30 -3.70 -1.66 -4.78
CA PHE A 30 -4.13 -2.14 -3.47
C PHE A 30 -4.39 -1.01 -2.48
N TRP A 31 -3.48 -0.05 -2.43
CA TRP A 31 -3.49 0.95 -1.36
C TRP A 31 -4.78 1.77 -1.29
N PRO A 32 -5.28 2.34 -2.40
CA PRO A 32 -6.54 3.08 -2.33
C PRO A 32 -7.72 2.21 -1.90
N THR A 33 -7.72 0.95 -2.30
CA THR A 33 -8.77 0.02 -1.91
C THR A 33 -8.72 -0.25 -0.41
N PHE A 34 -7.51 -0.44 0.12
CA PHE A 34 -7.32 -0.63 1.54
C PHE A 34 -7.76 0.63 2.31
N GLN A 35 -7.34 1.80 1.84
CA GLN A 35 -7.71 3.05 2.50
C GLN A 35 -9.21 3.30 2.51
N ALA A 36 -9.89 2.94 1.42
CA ALA A 36 -11.34 3.08 1.38
C ALA A 36 -12.01 2.16 2.39
N ALA A 37 -11.53 0.94 2.50
CA ALA A 37 -12.08 0.00 3.48
C ALA A 37 -11.82 0.48 4.91
N ILE A 38 -10.64 1.03 5.16
CA ILE A 38 -10.29 1.58 6.48
C ILE A 38 -11.19 2.79 6.80
N ALA A 39 -11.39 3.68 5.83
CA ALA A 39 -12.18 4.88 6.06
C ALA A 39 -13.64 4.55 6.37
N LYS A 40 -14.17 3.51 5.76
CA LYS A 40 -15.53 3.08 5.97
C LYS A 40 -15.68 2.09 7.13
N ASP A 41 -14.55 1.63 7.65
CA ASP A 41 -14.51 0.55 8.61
C ASP A 41 -15.26 -0.68 8.08
N ASP A 42 -14.96 -1.01 6.82
CA ASP A 42 -15.56 -2.18 6.17
C ASP A 42 -14.84 -3.44 6.65
N THR A 43 -15.34 -4.00 7.72
CA THR A 43 -14.66 -5.10 8.39
C THR A 43 -14.55 -6.35 7.53
N LYS A 44 -15.52 -6.58 6.67
CA LYS A 44 -15.48 -7.74 5.78
C LYS A 44 -14.33 -7.59 4.77
N ALA A 45 -14.22 -6.42 4.17
CA ALA A 45 -13.13 -6.16 3.22
C ALA A 45 -11.79 -6.17 3.93
N LEU A 46 -11.71 -5.58 5.11
CA LEU A 46 -10.46 -5.53 5.87
C LEU A 46 -9.99 -6.92 6.27
N ALA A 47 -10.91 -7.80 6.64
CA ALA A 47 -10.55 -9.15 7.01
C ALA A 47 -9.87 -9.89 5.86
N ALA A 48 -10.22 -9.56 4.63
CA ALA A 48 -9.60 -10.15 3.46
C ALA A 48 -8.24 -9.54 3.13
N MET A 49 -7.97 -8.35 3.65
CA MET A 49 -6.73 -7.62 3.36
C MET A 49 -5.72 -7.66 4.51
N ILE A 50 -6.00 -8.43 5.53
CA ILE A 50 -5.13 -8.54 6.70
C ILE A 50 -4.83 -10.01 6.92
N ALA A 51 -3.54 -10.33 6.95
CA ALA A 51 -3.12 -11.71 7.14
C ALA A 51 -2.73 -11.89 8.59
N LEU A 52 -3.63 -12.41 9.38
CA LEU A 52 -3.35 -12.66 10.80
C LEU A 52 -2.31 -13.76 10.93
N GLY A 53 -1.37 -13.51 11.80
CA GLY A 53 -0.28 -14.45 12.04
C GLY A 53 0.54 -13.98 13.21
N PRO A 54 1.73 -14.57 13.40
CA PRO A 54 2.54 -14.26 14.58
C PRO A 54 2.88 -12.77 14.71
N ASN A 55 2.97 -12.06 13.59
CA ASN A 55 3.36 -10.65 13.62
C ASN A 55 2.17 -9.71 13.77
N LEU A 56 0.94 -10.20 13.70
CA LEU A 56 -0.25 -9.36 13.84
C LEU A 56 -1.10 -9.76 15.02
N GLY A 57 -0.69 -10.78 15.72
CA GLY A 57 -1.46 -11.22 16.86
C GLY A 57 -0.90 -12.53 17.32
N GLU A 58 -1.44 -13.00 18.40
CA GLU A 58 -1.04 -14.26 18.93
C GLU A 58 -1.75 -15.37 18.20
N ASP A 59 -1.22 -16.56 18.33
CA ASP A 59 -1.86 -17.72 17.75
C ASP A 59 -3.32 -17.78 18.18
N GLY A 60 -4.18 -17.96 17.20
CA GLY A 60 -5.60 -18.03 17.46
C GLY A 60 -6.30 -16.69 17.57
N ALA A 61 -5.58 -15.60 17.35
CA ALA A 61 -6.21 -14.29 17.38
C ALA A 61 -7.21 -14.17 16.22
N SER A 62 -8.40 -13.73 16.54
CA SER A 62 -9.41 -13.49 15.52
C SER A 62 -9.26 -12.10 14.93
N PHE A 63 -9.80 -11.91 13.74
CA PHE A 63 -9.82 -10.58 13.16
C PHE A 63 -10.56 -9.58 14.06
N ALA A 64 -11.65 -10.00 14.66
CA ALA A 64 -12.42 -9.11 15.55
C ALA A 64 -11.56 -8.59 16.68
N LYS A 65 -10.75 -9.45 17.26
CA LYS A 65 -9.87 -9.05 18.35
C LYS A 65 -8.77 -8.12 17.87
N PHE A 66 -8.18 -8.43 16.73
CA PHE A 66 -7.18 -7.57 16.13
C PHE A 66 -7.77 -6.20 15.79
N HIS A 67 -8.93 -6.18 15.19
CA HIS A 67 -9.61 -4.94 14.82
C HIS A 67 -9.88 -4.07 16.05
N ALA A 68 -10.41 -4.66 17.11
CA ALA A 68 -10.72 -3.91 18.30
C ALA A 68 -9.47 -3.35 18.99
N GLY A 69 -8.37 -4.10 18.95
CA GLY A 69 -7.15 -3.68 19.63
C GLY A 69 -6.26 -2.77 18.81
N GLU A 70 -6.16 -3.01 17.51
CA GLU A 70 -5.17 -2.33 16.68
C GLU A 70 -5.76 -1.38 15.64
N LEU A 71 -7.04 -1.48 15.34
CA LEU A 71 -7.66 -0.65 14.31
C LEU A 71 -8.78 0.22 14.88
N GLY A 72 -8.46 0.90 15.98
CA GLY A 72 -9.41 1.83 16.58
C GLY A 72 -9.63 3.06 15.69
N PRO A 73 -10.58 3.92 16.05
CA PRO A 73 -10.95 5.06 15.20
C PRO A 73 -9.78 5.99 14.89
N LYS A 74 -8.90 6.22 15.84
CA LYS A 74 -7.77 7.11 15.63
C LYS A 74 -6.81 6.53 14.61
N VAL A 75 -6.51 5.24 14.71
CA VAL A 75 -5.62 4.56 13.77
C VAL A 75 -6.26 4.54 12.39
N ARG A 76 -7.54 4.25 12.32
CA ARG A 76 -8.24 4.23 11.03
C ARG A 76 -8.19 5.59 10.33
N ARG A 77 -8.39 6.67 11.08
CA ARG A 77 -8.29 8.02 10.50
C ARG A 77 -6.89 8.29 9.97
N CYS A 78 -5.87 7.82 10.67
CA CYS A 78 -4.50 7.99 10.22
C CYS A 78 -4.22 7.16 8.97
N LEU A 79 -4.54 5.88 8.99
CA LEU A 79 -4.27 5.00 7.84
C LEU A 79 -5.01 5.45 6.59
N ALA A 80 -6.20 6.01 6.75
CA ALA A 80 -6.98 6.48 5.60
C ALA A 80 -6.28 7.61 4.85
N LYS A 81 -5.32 8.28 5.47
CA LYS A 81 -4.59 9.40 4.86
C LYS A 81 -3.10 9.16 4.76
N ALA A 82 -2.62 8.05 5.25
CA ALA A 82 -1.19 7.81 5.31
C ALA A 82 -0.61 7.61 3.91
N LYS A 83 0.66 7.98 3.79
CA LYS A 83 1.44 7.70 2.59
C LYS A 83 2.45 6.62 2.95
N PRO A 84 2.34 5.45 2.37
CA PRO A 84 3.26 4.38 2.72
C PRO A 84 4.62 4.59 2.08
N ASP A 85 5.64 4.14 2.77
CA ASP A 85 7.01 4.16 2.28
C ASP A 85 7.34 2.81 1.69
N ARG A 86 7.93 2.82 0.51
CA ARG A 86 8.37 1.60 -0.15
C ARG A 86 9.78 1.27 0.29
N ASP A 87 10.01 0.01 0.58
CA ASP A 87 11.32 -0.47 0.97
C ASP A 87 11.65 -1.78 0.25
N VAL A 88 12.93 -1.99 -0.02
CA VAL A 88 13.40 -3.22 -0.63
C VAL A 88 14.48 -3.77 0.29
N ASP A 89 14.27 -4.99 0.77
CA ASP A 89 15.24 -5.59 1.68
C ASP A 89 16.46 -6.13 0.94
N GLY A 90 17.41 -6.68 1.68
CA GLY A 90 18.65 -7.16 1.10
C GLY A 90 18.48 -8.36 0.17
N LEU A 91 17.32 -8.98 0.17
CA LEU A 91 17.02 -10.11 -0.70
C LEU A 91 16.18 -9.70 -1.90
N GLY A 92 15.90 -8.40 -2.03
CA GLY A 92 15.10 -7.92 -3.15
C GLY A 92 13.60 -7.96 -2.91
N ASN A 93 13.16 -8.29 -1.70
CA ASN A 93 11.75 -8.31 -1.39
C ASN A 93 11.24 -6.90 -1.14
N VAL A 94 10.10 -6.57 -1.74
CA VAL A 94 9.50 -5.25 -1.61
C VAL A 94 8.44 -5.29 -0.52
N ASN A 95 8.47 -4.28 0.34
CA ASN A 95 7.41 -4.11 1.33
C ASN A 95 7.09 -2.63 1.46
N TYR A 96 5.97 -2.35 2.09
CA TYR A 96 5.55 -0.98 2.34
C TYR A 96 5.25 -0.81 3.81
N SER A 97 5.49 0.38 4.33
CA SER A 97 5.26 0.68 5.74
C SER A 97 4.45 1.96 5.86
N ALA A 98 3.47 1.96 6.75
CA ALA A 98 2.71 3.15 7.06
C ALA A 98 2.91 3.48 8.54
N PHE A 99 3.10 4.77 8.80
CA PHE A 99 3.33 5.25 10.16
C PHE A 99 2.12 6.05 10.59
N CYS A 100 1.58 5.73 11.75
CA CYS A 100 0.40 6.41 12.25
C CYS A 100 0.64 7.01 13.61
N GLY A 101 1.57 7.96 13.59
CA GLY A 101 1.75 8.86 14.71
C GLY A 101 2.02 8.19 16.03
N GLY A 102 2.90 7.34 16.09
CA GLY A 102 3.18 6.71 17.32
C GLY A 102 4.30 5.73 17.15
N GLU A 103 4.21 4.71 17.94
CA GLU A 103 5.27 3.73 17.99
C GLU A 103 5.02 2.55 17.05
N ILE A 104 3.86 2.52 16.41
CA ILE A 104 3.48 1.36 15.61
C ILE A 104 3.72 1.64 14.14
N ILE A 105 4.37 0.69 13.49
CA ILE A 105 4.59 0.70 12.05
C ILE A 105 3.75 -0.41 11.47
N TYR A 106 2.91 -0.05 10.50
CA TYR A 106 2.03 -1.01 9.83
C TYR A 106 2.73 -1.49 8.57
N GLY A 107 3.06 -2.77 8.52
CA GLY A 107 3.83 -3.36 7.43
C GLY A 107 2.96 -4.16 6.48
N PHE A 108 3.20 -3.94 5.18
CA PHE A 108 2.44 -4.60 4.12
C PHE A 108 3.38 -5.38 3.23
N THR A 109 3.05 -6.64 2.99
CA THR A 109 3.84 -7.49 2.10
C THR A 109 2.92 -8.25 1.17
N LYS A 110 3.50 -8.80 0.13
CA LYS A 110 2.76 -9.64 -0.80
C LYS A 110 2.76 -11.07 -0.29
N THR A 111 1.58 -11.62 -0.18
CA THR A 111 1.40 -13.00 0.28
C THR A 111 0.60 -13.73 -0.78
N GLY A 112 1.21 -14.74 -1.39
CA GLY A 112 0.53 -15.47 -2.46
C GLY A 112 0.12 -14.58 -3.63
N GLY A 113 0.93 -13.56 -3.93
CA GLY A 113 0.63 -12.65 -5.02
C GLY A 113 -0.34 -11.52 -4.66
N VAL A 114 -0.75 -11.43 -3.41
CA VAL A 114 -1.72 -10.44 -2.96
C VAL A 114 -1.12 -9.60 -1.84
N TRP A 115 -1.28 -8.29 -1.93
CA TRP A 115 -0.83 -7.40 -0.86
C TRP A 115 -1.75 -7.50 0.34
N LYS A 116 -1.16 -7.51 1.52
CA LYS A 116 -1.91 -7.57 2.78
C LYS A 116 -1.14 -6.87 3.88
N LEU A 117 -1.86 -6.41 4.88
CA LEU A 117 -1.23 -6.00 6.13
C LEU A 117 -0.75 -7.27 6.82
N THR A 118 0.54 -7.38 7.05
CA THR A 118 1.13 -8.62 7.56
C THR A 118 1.97 -8.44 8.80
N ASP A 119 2.24 -7.19 9.18
CA ASP A 119 3.18 -6.96 10.26
C ASP A 119 2.87 -5.68 11.01
N LEU A 120 3.07 -5.72 12.32
CA LEU A 120 3.07 -4.54 13.18
C LEU A 120 4.44 -4.48 13.82
N GLY A 121 5.17 -3.43 13.54
CA GLY A 121 6.48 -3.23 14.12
C GLY A 121 6.47 -2.12 15.13
N ALA A 122 7.51 -2.07 15.93
CA ALA A 122 7.72 -0.97 16.86
C ALA A 122 8.72 0.00 16.26
N ASN A 123 8.42 1.25 16.37
CA ASN A 123 9.31 2.31 15.93
C ASN A 123 10.04 2.83 17.17
N ASP A 124 11.24 2.34 17.36
CA ASP A 124 12.06 2.73 18.50
C ASP A 124 12.78 4.06 18.29
#